data_fd7f5b3ced11bc6b5377c9c5318ac980
#
_entry.id   fd7f5b3ced11bc6b5377c9c5318ac980
#
_cell.length_a   1.000
_cell.length_b   1.000
_cell.length_c   1.000
_cell.angle_alpha   90.00
_cell.angle_beta   90.00
_cell.angle_gamma   90.00
#
_symmetry.space_group_name_H-M   'P 1'
#
loop_
_entity.id
_entity.type
_entity.pdbx_description
1 polymer ?
#
loop_
_entity_poly.entity_id
_entity_poly.type
_entity_poly.pdbx_seq_one_letter_code
_entity_poly.pdbx_strand_id
1 'polypeptide(L)'
;MATIVHIDVPADDLERAKKFYSDLFGWKFEHPPGMTDYYLFETRGLNGEEGVRGGMGLRGAPGQRMTDYIGVPSVDEYVEKIGKAGGKVLNKMPVPGWGYLAICLDTENNMFGLWEDNENAK
;
A
#
# COMPACT_ATOMS: atom_id res chain seq x y z
N MET A 1 -6.07 -8.07 -16.25
CA MET A 1 -6.52 -6.82 -15.60
C MET A 1 -6.04 -6.81 -14.17
N ALA A 2 -5.59 -5.66 -13.69
CA ALA A 2 -5.05 -5.51 -12.34
C ALA A 2 -5.92 -4.54 -11.54
N THR A 3 -5.98 -4.71 -10.22
CA THR A 3 -6.81 -3.86 -9.37
C THR A 3 -6.01 -3.34 -8.18
N ILE A 4 -6.54 -2.30 -7.53
CA ILE A 4 -5.96 -1.78 -6.30
C ILE A 4 -6.19 -2.80 -5.19
N VAL A 5 -5.11 -3.24 -4.55
CA VAL A 5 -5.16 -4.30 -3.52
C VAL A 5 -4.74 -3.81 -2.13
N HIS A 6 -4.14 -2.62 -2.04
CA HIS A 6 -3.59 -2.13 -0.79
C HIS A 6 -3.47 -0.61 -0.82
N ILE A 7 -3.72 0.03 0.30
CA ILE A 7 -3.53 1.47 0.46
C ILE A 7 -2.63 1.72 1.67
N ASP A 8 -1.56 2.50 1.49
CA ASP A 8 -0.74 2.94 2.59
C ASP A 8 -1.20 4.31 3.08
N VAL A 9 -1.43 4.42 4.38
CA VAL A 9 -1.86 5.66 5.03
C VAL A 9 -0.74 6.13 5.96
N PRO A 10 -0.07 7.23 5.66
CA PRO A 10 0.92 7.78 6.60
C PRO A 10 0.23 8.53 7.74
N ALA A 11 0.80 8.46 8.93
CA ALA A 11 0.25 9.14 10.09
C ALA A 11 1.37 9.76 10.92
N ASP A 12 1.11 10.94 11.47
CA ASP A 12 2.03 11.58 12.40
C ASP A 12 1.85 11.00 13.81
N ASP A 13 0.63 10.58 14.12
CA ASP A 13 0.27 9.94 15.39
C ASP A 13 -0.62 8.74 15.06
N LEU A 14 -0.08 7.54 15.20
CA LEU A 14 -0.76 6.31 14.80
C LEU A 14 -2.05 6.08 15.58
N GLU A 15 -2.04 6.29 16.89
CA GLU A 15 -3.22 6.02 17.71
C GLU A 15 -4.34 7.01 17.42
N ARG A 16 -4.00 8.25 17.18
CA ARG A 16 -4.99 9.27 16.81
C ARG A 16 -5.62 8.95 15.46
N ALA A 17 -4.81 8.58 14.46
CA ALA A 17 -5.30 8.23 13.14
C ALA A 17 -6.14 6.95 13.17
N LYS A 18 -5.68 5.94 13.88
CA LYS A 18 -6.43 4.68 14.06
C LYS A 18 -7.81 4.96 14.66
N LYS A 19 -7.87 5.75 15.72
CA LYS A 19 -9.15 6.09 16.35
C LYS A 19 -10.09 6.81 15.39
N PHE A 20 -9.54 7.73 14.59
CA PHE A 20 -10.33 8.46 13.60
C PHE A 20 -11.03 7.51 12.62
N TYR A 21 -10.26 6.64 11.99
CA TYR A 21 -10.82 5.72 10.99
C TYR A 21 -11.70 4.63 11.59
N SER A 22 -11.34 4.14 12.78
CA SER A 22 -12.16 3.14 13.47
C SER A 22 -13.51 3.69 13.89
N ASP A 23 -13.51 4.87 14.50
CA ASP A 23 -14.74 5.48 15.02
C ASP A 23 -15.69 5.92 13.90
N LEU A 24 -15.15 6.46 12.81
CA LEU A 24 -15.98 6.99 11.73
C LEU A 24 -16.41 5.92 10.73
N PHE A 25 -15.52 5.00 10.40
CA PHE A 25 -15.75 4.08 9.28
C PHE A 25 -15.74 2.60 9.69
N GLY A 26 -15.46 2.31 10.94
CA GLY A 26 -15.44 0.93 11.42
C GLY A 26 -14.27 0.10 10.93
N TRP A 27 -13.21 0.75 10.44
CA TRP A 27 -12.02 0.02 9.99
C TRP A 27 -11.38 -0.71 11.16
N LYS A 28 -10.90 -1.93 10.92
CA LYS A 28 -10.28 -2.77 11.94
C LYS A 28 -8.79 -2.78 11.75
N PHE A 29 -8.06 -2.49 12.82
CA PHE A 29 -6.61 -2.37 12.82
C PHE A 29 -5.98 -3.44 13.69
N GLU A 30 -4.85 -3.97 13.25
CA GLU A 30 -4.04 -4.88 14.06
C GLU A 30 -2.57 -4.69 13.75
N HIS A 31 -1.71 -4.95 14.74
CA HIS A 31 -0.27 -4.94 14.50
C HIS A 31 0.13 -6.24 13.79
N PRO A 32 0.98 -6.16 12.74
CA PRO A 32 1.62 -7.37 12.22
C PRO A 32 2.53 -7.95 13.30
N PRO A 33 2.79 -9.27 13.28
CA PRO A 33 3.70 -9.88 14.24
C PRO A 33 5.05 -9.17 14.30
N GLY A 34 5.47 -8.79 15.52
CA GLY A 34 6.77 -8.16 15.75
C GLY A 34 6.87 -6.67 15.42
N MET A 35 5.78 -6.04 15.03
CA MET A 35 5.77 -4.60 14.69
C MET A 35 4.82 -3.84 15.61
N THR A 36 5.30 -2.76 16.22
CA THR A 36 4.50 -1.93 17.12
C THR A 36 4.23 -0.53 16.58
N ASP A 37 4.95 -0.13 15.53
CA ASP A 37 4.85 1.18 14.90
C ASP A 37 4.19 1.13 13.52
N TYR A 38 3.40 0.09 13.27
CA TYR A 38 2.70 -0.13 12.02
C TYR A 38 1.42 -0.92 12.29
N TYR A 39 0.35 -0.56 11.58
CA TYR A 39 -0.91 -1.28 11.61
C TYR A 39 -1.26 -1.81 10.25
N LEU A 40 -1.77 -3.03 10.19
CA LEU A 40 -2.55 -3.49 9.05
C LEU A 40 -4.00 -3.19 9.33
N PHE A 41 -4.77 -2.83 8.30
CA PHE A 41 -6.19 -2.60 8.48
C PHE A 41 -7.00 -3.30 7.40
N GLU A 42 -8.25 -3.60 7.73
CA GLU A 42 -9.22 -4.12 6.77
C GLU A 42 -10.44 -3.22 6.74
N THR A 43 -11.09 -3.19 5.60
CA THR A 43 -12.31 -2.43 5.38
C THR A 43 -13.39 -3.36 4.86
N ARG A 44 -14.64 -2.94 5.00
CA ARG A 44 -15.79 -3.68 4.48
C ARG A 44 -16.68 -2.74 3.68
N GLY A 45 -17.33 -3.26 2.65
CA GLY A 45 -18.31 -2.51 1.89
C GLY A 45 -19.62 -2.37 2.65
N LEU A 46 -20.56 -1.65 2.06
CA LEU A 46 -21.84 -1.33 2.69
C LEU A 46 -22.67 -2.58 3.01
N ASN A 47 -22.45 -3.68 2.31
CA ASN A 47 -23.18 -4.94 2.54
C ASN A 47 -22.31 -5.98 3.25
N GLY A 48 -21.20 -5.56 3.86
CA GLY A 48 -20.31 -6.45 4.60
C GLY A 48 -19.27 -7.19 3.78
N GLU A 49 -19.23 -6.99 2.46
CA GLU A 49 -18.25 -7.62 1.59
C GLU A 49 -16.83 -7.09 1.86
N GLU A 50 -15.81 -7.89 1.56
CA GLU A 50 -14.44 -7.46 1.73
C GLU A 50 -14.13 -6.22 0.89
N GLY A 51 -13.52 -5.22 1.53
CA GLY A 51 -13.03 -4.03 0.86
C GLY A 51 -11.53 -4.05 0.70
N VAL A 52 -10.98 -2.91 0.30
CA VAL A 52 -9.53 -2.76 0.15
C VAL A 52 -8.87 -2.82 1.51
N ARG A 53 -7.74 -3.51 1.58
CA ARG A 53 -6.91 -3.59 2.78
C ARG A 53 -5.80 -2.55 2.70
N GLY A 54 -5.15 -2.31 3.82
CA GLY A 54 -4.06 -1.37 3.82
C GLY A 54 -3.17 -1.46 5.03
N GLY A 55 -2.23 -0.53 5.08
CA GLY A 55 -1.32 -0.36 6.18
C GLY A 55 -1.25 1.09 6.60
N MET A 56 -0.99 1.32 7.87
CA MET A 56 -0.83 2.66 8.42
C MET A 56 0.50 2.69 9.17
N GLY A 57 1.40 3.55 8.74
CA GLY A 57 2.71 3.71 9.35
C GLY A 57 3.04 5.16 9.64
N LEU A 58 4.10 5.37 10.39
CA LEU A 58 4.56 6.73 10.67
C LEU A 58 4.99 7.41 9.37
N ARG A 59 4.64 8.68 9.25
CA ARG A 59 5.02 9.49 8.09
C ARG A 59 6.54 9.58 8.01
N GLY A 60 7.09 9.15 6.87
CA GLY A 60 8.54 9.12 6.67
C GLY A 60 9.11 10.44 6.17
N ALA A 61 8.31 11.22 5.45
CA ALA A 61 8.73 12.51 4.92
C ALA A 61 7.56 13.49 4.99
N PRO A 62 7.79 14.80 5.19
CA PRO A 62 6.69 15.76 5.38
C PRO A 62 5.65 15.79 4.29
N GLY A 63 6.05 15.50 3.06
CA GLY A 63 5.14 15.50 1.90
C GLY A 63 4.51 14.16 1.59
N GLN A 64 4.75 13.13 2.38
CA GLN A 64 4.22 11.80 2.13
C GLN A 64 2.70 11.79 2.24
N ARG A 65 2.04 11.21 1.22
CA ARG A 65 0.59 11.09 1.14
C ARG A 65 0.19 9.63 1.03
N MET A 66 -1.12 9.37 1.05
CA MET A 66 -1.63 8.02 0.82
C MET A 66 -1.15 7.50 -0.53
N THR A 67 -0.80 6.22 -0.57
CA THR A 67 -0.36 5.56 -1.80
C THR A 67 -1.19 4.30 -2.00
N ASP A 68 -1.82 4.19 -3.17
CA ASP A 68 -2.54 3.00 -3.56
C ASP A 68 -1.60 2.07 -4.34
N TYR A 69 -1.74 0.77 -4.08
CA TYR A 69 -0.92 -0.26 -4.73
C TYR A 69 -1.78 -1.13 -5.62
N ILE A 70 -1.32 -1.33 -6.84
CA ILE A 70 -1.98 -2.19 -7.83
C ILE A 70 -1.31 -3.55 -7.79
N GLY A 71 -2.12 -4.61 -7.59
CA GLY A 71 -1.63 -5.98 -7.57
C GLY A 71 -1.31 -6.47 -8.97
N VAL A 72 -0.10 -6.97 -9.17
CA VAL A 72 0.36 -7.47 -10.46
C VAL A 72 1.04 -8.83 -10.28
N PRO A 73 1.07 -9.67 -11.33
CA PRO A 73 1.74 -10.97 -11.23
C PRO A 73 3.25 -10.87 -11.10
N SER A 74 3.86 -9.83 -11.65
CA SER A 74 5.30 -9.62 -11.61
C SER A 74 5.61 -8.13 -11.63
N VAL A 75 6.24 -7.66 -10.55
CA VAL A 75 6.69 -6.26 -10.47
C VAL A 75 7.75 -5.99 -11.55
N ASP A 76 8.67 -6.93 -11.76
CA ASP A 76 9.73 -6.76 -12.77
C ASP A 76 9.14 -6.55 -14.17
N GLU A 77 8.12 -7.33 -14.53
CA GLU A 77 7.46 -7.19 -15.83
C GLU A 77 6.79 -5.83 -15.97
N TYR A 78 6.08 -5.39 -14.94
CA TYR A 78 5.34 -4.12 -15.00
C TYR A 78 6.22 -2.90 -14.92
N VAL A 79 7.36 -2.98 -14.25
CA VAL A 79 8.36 -1.91 -14.23
C VAL A 79 8.79 -1.56 -15.66
N GLU A 80 9.04 -2.57 -16.49
CA GLU A 80 9.37 -2.34 -17.91
C GLU A 80 8.21 -1.72 -18.67
N LYS A 81 7.00 -2.22 -18.45
CA LYS A 81 5.80 -1.71 -19.14
C LYS A 81 5.52 -0.25 -18.79
N ILE A 82 5.73 0.13 -17.54
CA ILE A 82 5.53 1.50 -17.07
C ILE A 82 6.46 2.46 -17.80
N GLY A 83 7.75 2.12 -17.92
CA GLY A 83 8.70 2.95 -18.64
C GLY A 83 8.30 3.16 -20.10
N LYS A 84 7.86 2.09 -20.75
CA LYS A 84 7.43 2.14 -22.15
C LYS A 84 6.13 2.94 -22.34
N ALA A 85 5.30 2.98 -21.32
CA ALA A 85 4.01 3.68 -21.38
C ALA A 85 4.12 5.17 -20.99
N GLY A 86 5.30 5.66 -20.69
CA GLY A 86 5.52 7.06 -20.35
C GLY A 86 5.49 7.36 -18.86
N GLY A 87 5.38 6.36 -18.03
CA GLY A 87 5.49 6.51 -16.58
C GLY A 87 6.94 6.43 -16.12
N LYS A 88 7.12 6.45 -14.80
CA LYS A 88 8.45 6.44 -14.21
C LYS A 88 8.48 5.54 -12.97
N VAL A 89 9.54 4.77 -12.81
CA VAL A 89 9.77 3.96 -11.62
C VAL A 89 10.74 4.70 -10.71
N LEU A 90 10.32 4.98 -9.48
CA LEU A 90 11.14 5.70 -8.51
C LEU A 90 11.94 4.76 -7.63
N ASN A 91 11.36 3.62 -7.29
CA ASN A 91 11.96 2.69 -6.34
C ASN A 91 11.37 1.29 -6.53
N LYS A 92 12.17 0.27 -6.27
CA LYS A 92 11.72 -1.12 -6.28
C LYS A 92 12.43 -1.83 -5.13
N MET A 93 11.69 -2.57 -4.31
CA MET A 93 12.27 -3.24 -3.16
C MET A 93 11.51 -4.50 -2.76
N PRO A 94 12.21 -5.46 -2.14
CA PRO A 94 11.51 -6.58 -1.52
C PRO A 94 10.92 -6.18 -0.17
N VAL A 95 9.82 -6.83 0.18
CA VAL A 95 9.29 -6.86 1.54
C VAL A 95 9.46 -8.32 1.98
N PRO A 96 10.53 -8.66 2.72
CA PRO A 96 10.90 -10.04 2.99
C PRO A 96 9.75 -10.85 3.60
N GLY A 97 9.50 -12.01 3.02
CA GLY A 97 8.43 -12.92 3.46
C GLY A 97 7.04 -12.55 2.96
N TRP A 98 6.87 -11.42 2.26
CA TRP A 98 5.55 -10.93 1.81
C TRP A 98 5.46 -10.76 0.30
N GLY A 99 6.42 -10.05 -0.28
CA GLY A 99 6.36 -9.78 -1.71
C GLY A 99 7.37 -8.73 -2.16
N TYR A 100 7.08 -8.17 -3.34
CA TYR A 100 7.87 -7.09 -3.93
C TYR A 100 7.00 -5.89 -4.20
N LEU A 101 7.56 -4.70 -4.04
CA LEU A 101 6.85 -3.48 -4.37
C LEU A 101 7.69 -2.57 -5.27
N ALA A 102 7.02 -1.69 -5.98
CA ALA A 102 7.65 -0.60 -6.67
C ALA A 102 6.82 0.66 -6.47
N ILE A 103 7.48 1.79 -6.32
CA ILE A 103 6.84 3.09 -6.26
C ILE A 103 7.06 3.77 -7.60
N CYS A 104 6.00 4.24 -8.19
CA CYS A 104 5.98 4.72 -9.57
C CYS A 104 5.22 6.04 -9.70
N LEU A 105 5.43 6.70 -10.84
CA LEU A 105 4.62 7.84 -11.26
C LEU A 105 3.94 7.49 -12.59
N ASP A 106 2.69 7.90 -12.73
CA ASP A 106 2.00 7.78 -14.00
C ASP A 106 2.39 8.93 -14.94
N THR A 107 1.74 9.06 -16.08
CA THR A 107 2.04 10.10 -17.06
C THR A 107 1.68 11.51 -16.58
N GLU A 108 0.91 11.63 -15.51
CA GLU A 108 0.44 12.88 -14.94
C GLU A 108 1.12 13.20 -13.61
N ASN A 109 2.23 12.52 -13.30
CA ASN A 109 2.99 12.65 -12.06
C ASN A 109 2.23 12.24 -10.79
N ASN A 110 1.21 11.39 -10.93
CA ASN A 110 0.57 10.82 -9.76
C ASN A 110 1.37 9.62 -9.27
N MET A 111 1.59 9.57 -7.95
CA MET A 111 2.31 8.46 -7.34
C MET A 111 1.37 7.27 -7.10
N PHE A 112 1.84 6.07 -7.44
CA PHE A 112 1.15 4.83 -7.14
C PHE A 112 2.19 3.73 -6.91
N GLY A 113 1.73 2.60 -6.36
CA GLY A 113 2.60 1.46 -6.13
C GLY A 113 2.18 0.25 -6.95
N LEU A 114 3.14 -0.64 -7.17
CA LEU A 114 2.90 -1.99 -7.66
C LEU A 114 3.16 -2.95 -6.51
N TRP A 115 2.38 -4.01 -6.45
CA TRP A 115 2.55 -5.06 -5.46
C TRP A 115 2.50 -6.44 -6.11
N GLU A 116 3.45 -7.29 -5.75
CA GLU A 116 3.49 -8.69 -6.14
C GLU A 116 3.55 -9.54 -4.89
N ASP A 117 2.55 -10.40 -4.66
CA ASP A 117 2.58 -11.35 -3.55
C ASP A 117 3.65 -12.40 -3.83
N ASN A 118 4.56 -12.58 -2.89
CA ASN A 118 5.58 -13.62 -2.97
C ASN A 118 6.14 -13.89 -1.57
N GLU A 119 5.72 -14.99 -0.96
CA GLU A 119 6.18 -15.36 0.38
C GLU A 119 7.66 -15.69 0.45
N ASN A 120 8.30 -15.90 -0.71
CA ASN A 120 9.74 -16.19 -0.81
C ASN A 120 10.58 -14.93 -1.05
N ALA A 121 9.99 -13.73 -1.02
CA ALA A 121 10.71 -12.48 -1.18
C ALA A 121 11.77 -12.33 -0.09
N LYS A 122 12.96 -11.85 -0.50
CA LYS A 122 14.12 -11.70 0.39
C LYS A 122 14.64 -10.29 0.43
#